data_b2475d2cb1a4f735a2703d66f710a812
#
_entry.id   b2475d2cb1a4f735a2703d66f710a812
#
_cell.length_a   1.000
_cell.length_b   1.000
_cell.length_c   1.000
_cell.angle_alpha   90.00
_cell.angle_beta   90.00
_cell.angle_gamma   90.00
#
_symmetry.space_group_name_H-M   'P 1'
#
loop_
_entity.id
_entity.type
_entity.pdbx_description
1 polymer ?
#
loop_
_entity_poly.entity_id
_entity_poly.type
_entity_poly.pdbx_seq_one_letter_code
_entity_poly.pdbx_strand_id
1 'polypeptide(L)'
;MNICVLDAYTLNPGDLNWDILNNYGKLSIYNQTLPTEIVERAIDADVLIVNKVVLSAEIIAQLSKLKYVIVSATGYNNIDIDAFRKRNIPVSNIVNYGTEAVAQHTFALILALCNKVEEHNIAVKEGQWEKTTNFCFWNAP
;
A
#
# COMPACT_ATOMS: atom_id res chain seq x y z
N MET A 1 23.50 -11.84 2.54
CA MET A 1 22.36 -11.51 1.68
C MET A 1 22.10 -10.02 1.76
N ASN A 2 21.85 -9.36 0.65
CA ASN A 2 21.53 -7.94 0.60
C ASN A 2 20.02 -7.78 0.37
N ILE A 3 19.35 -7.10 1.30
CA ILE A 3 17.91 -6.82 1.24
C ILE A 3 17.75 -5.33 0.94
N CYS A 4 16.93 -4.99 -0.05
CA CYS A 4 16.67 -3.61 -0.41
C CYS A 4 15.15 -3.33 -0.42
N VAL A 5 14.73 -2.32 0.33
CA VAL A 5 13.35 -1.81 0.35
C VAL A 5 13.32 -0.53 -0.46
N LEU A 6 12.52 -0.47 -1.54
CA LEU A 6 12.56 0.63 -2.50
C LEU A 6 11.53 1.74 -2.25
N ASP A 7 10.46 1.46 -1.48
CA ASP A 7 9.38 2.42 -1.22
C ASP A 7 8.80 2.26 0.19
N ALA A 8 9.70 2.29 1.19
CA ALA A 8 9.41 2.01 2.59
C ALA A 8 8.32 2.93 3.18
N TYR A 9 8.24 4.19 2.77
CA TYR A 9 7.25 5.15 3.30
C TYR A 9 5.80 4.69 3.04
N THR A 10 5.55 3.98 1.94
CA THR A 10 4.22 3.45 1.62
C THR A 10 3.82 2.25 2.49
N LEU A 11 4.77 1.65 3.19
CA LEU A 11 4.60 0.46 4.04
C LEU A 11 4.67 0.80 5.52
N ASN A 12 5.54 1.74 5.86
CA ASN A 12 5.87 2.08 7.23
C ASN A 12 6.24 3.57 7.31
N PRO A 13 5.28 4.44 7.63
CA PRO A 13 5.53 5.86 7.77
C PRO A 13 6.33 6.24 9.04
N GLY A 14 6.80 5.26 9.81
CA GLY A 14 7.64 5.45 10.99
C GLY A 14 7.11 4.78 12.26
N ASP A 15 6.04 3.98 12.17
CA ASP A 15 5.40 3.29 13.29
C ASP A 15 5.91 1.86 13.53
N LEU A 16 6.63 1.27 12.57
CA LEU A 16 7.20 -0.07 12.65
C LEU A 16 8.72 -0.04 12.60
N ASN A 17 9.36 -1.03 13.21
CA ASN A 17 10.80 -1.21 13.18
C ASN A 17 11.21 -2.20 12.07
N TRP A 18 12.15 -1.78 11.23
CA TRP A 18 12.74 -2.62 10.18
C TRP A 18 13.88 -3.53 10.67
N ASP A 19 14.36 -3.35 11.92
CA ASP A 19 15.57 -4.02 12.43
C ASP A 19 15.49 -5.55 12.39
N ILE A 20 14.30 -6.10 12.43
CA ILE A 20 14.10 -7.54 12.30
C ILE A 20 14.70 -8.10 11.00
N LEU A 21 14.72 -7.30 9.93
CA LEU A 21 15.28 -7.72 8.64
C LEU A 21 16.83 -7.81 8.67
N ASN A 22 17.48 -7.11 9.60
CA ASN A 22 18.94 -7.22 9.77
C ASN A 22 19.38 -8.64 10.19
N ASN A 23 18.48 -9.43 10.77
CA ASN A 23 18.77 -10.83 11.11
C ASN A 23 18.96 -11.72 9.86
N TYR A 24 18.49 -11.25 8.70
CA TYR A 24 18.52 -12.00 7.45
C TYR A 24 19.59 -11.48 6.47
N GLY A 25 20.15 -10.31 6.71
CA GLY A 25 21.20 -9.75 5.85
C GLY A 25 21.39 -8.26 5.99
N LYS A 26 22.27 -7.71 5.15
CA LYS A 26 22.49 -6.26 5.08
C LYS A 26 21.26 -5.59 4.49
N LEU A 27 20.70 -4.64 5.22
CA LEU A 27 19.47 -3.95 4.86
C LEU A 27 19.77 -2.54 4.31
N SER A 28 19.16 -2.21 3.17
CA SER A 28 19.11 -0.86 2.61
C SER A 28 17.65 -0.45 2.47
N ILE A 29 17.29 0.74 2.98
CA ILE A 29 15.90 1.22 3.00
C ILE A 29 15.84 2.58 2.31
N TYR A 30 14.94 2.71 1.34
CA TYR A 30 14.63 3.95 0.66
C TYR A 30 13.14 4.27 0.86
N ASN A 31 12.83 5.45 1.37
CA ASN A 31 11.44 5.86 1.60
C ASN A 31 10.66 5.98 0.30
N GLN A 32 11.30 6.50 -0.75
CA GLN A 32 10.77 6.60 -2.11
C GLN A 32 11.91 6.36 -3.09
N THR A 33 11.61 5.76 -4.23
CA THR A 33 12.57 5.51 -5.31
C THR A 33 11.96 5.95 -6.63
N LEU A 34 12.63 6.87 -7.32
CA LEU A 34 12.23 7.29 -8.66
C LEU A 34 12.53 6.18 -9.69
N PRO A 35 11.82 6.12 -10.82
CA PRO A 35 12.07 5.11 -11.85
C PRO A 35 13.52 5.08 -12.33
N THR A 36 14.19 6.23 -12.39
CA THR A 36 15.59 6.37 -12.81
C THR A 36 16.60 5.87 -11.78
N GLU A 37 16.20 5.73 -10.52
CA GLU A 37 17.08 5.32 -9.40
C GLU A 37 16.97 3.82 -9.08
N ILE A 38 15.98 3.12 -9.64
CA ILE A 38 15.68 1.73 -9.26
C ILE A 38 16.89 0.83 -9.47
N VAL A 39 17.50 0.90 -10.63
CA VAL A 39 18.64 0.03 -10.98
C VAL A 39 19.82 0.30 -10.07
N GLU A 40 20.20 1.57 -9.89
CA GLU A 40 21.31 1.95 -9.01
C GLU A 40 21.14 1.43 -7.59
N ARG A 41 19.94 1.60 -7.02
CA ARG A 41 19.64 1.18 -5.65
C ARG A 41 19.52 -0.32 -5.47
N ALA A 42 19.09 -1.03 -6.51
CA ALA A 42 18.79 -2.46 -6.47
C ALA A 42 19.91 -3.35 -7.03
N ILE A 43 20.95 -2.78 -7.66
CA ILE A 43 21.96 -3.51 -8.42
C ILE A 43 22.68 -4.60 -7.60
N ASP A 44 22.86 -4.37 -6.32
CA ASP A 44 23.52 -5.31 -5.39
C ASP A 44 22.53 -6.12 -4.54
N ALA A 45 21.24 -5.97 -4.74
CA ALA A 45 20.24 -6.66 -3.94
C ALA A 45 20.09 -8.13 -4.34
N ASP A 46 20.06 -9.01 -3.35
CA ASP A 46 19.61 -10.39 -3.48
C ASP A 46 18.09 -10.48 -3.36
N VAL A 47 17.49 -9.63 -2.51
CA VAL A 47 16.05 -9.58 -2.23
C VAL A 47 15.57 -8.14 -2.36
N LEU A 48 14.49 -7.93 -3.10
CA LEU A 48 13.76 -6.66 -3.15
C LEU A 48 12.44 -6.75 -2.40
N ILE A 49 12.13 -5.70 -1.65
CA ILE A 49 10.82 -5.47 -1.06
C ILE A 49 10.27 -4.20 -1.69
N VAL A 50 9.09 -4.32 -2.32
CA VAL A 50 8.43 -3.22 -3.04
C VAL A 50 6.94 -3.20 -2.73
N ASN A 51 6.32 -2.03 -2.82
CA ASN A 51 4.87 -1.87 -2.77
C ASN A 51 4.32 -1.30 -4.09
N LYS A 52 4.83 -0.14 -4.52
CA LYS A 52 4.34 0.59 -5.71
C LYS A 52 5.39 0.75 -6.80
N VAL A 53 6.66 0.53 -6.49
CA VAL A 53 7.73 0.59 -7.49
C VAL A 53 7.48 -0.43 -8.59
N VAL A 54 7.59 0.04 -9.85
CA VAL A 54 7.38 -0.80 -11.04
C VAL A 54 8.67 -1.52 -11.39
N LEU A 55 8.62 -2.84 -11.51
CA LEU A 55 9.73 -3.68 -11.92
C LEU A 55 9.43 -4.28 -13.31
N SER A 56 9.80 -3.54 -14.37
CA SER A 56 9.65 -3.98 -15.77
C SER A 56 10.73 -4.98 -16.17
N ALA A 57 10.55 -5.62 -17.33
CA ALA A 57 11.53 -6.54 -17.89
C ALA A 57 12.92 -5.89 -18.09
N GLU A 58 12.96 -4.61 -18.50
CA GLU A 58 14.21 -3.87 -18.74
C GLU A 58 14.96 -3.61 -17.41
N ILE A 59 14.24 -3.32 -16.33
CA ILE A 59 14.83 -3.13 -15.00
C ILE A 59 15.37 -4.46 -14.50
N ILE A 60 14.55 -5.51 -14.54
CA ILE A 60 14.93 -6.84 -14.04
C ILE A 60 16.14 -7.40 -14.79
N ALA A 61 16.27 -7.14 -16.10
CA ALA A 61 17.40 -7.58 -16.90
C ALA A 61 18.74 -7.05 -16.37
N GLN A 62 18.76 -5.89 -15.73
CA GLN A 62 19.96 -5.25 -15.18
C GLN A 62 20.31 -5.74 -13.76
N LEU A 63 19.38 -6.38 -13.04
CA LEU A 63 19.56 -6.83 -11.66
C LEU A 63 20.08 -8.28 -11.62
N SER A 64 21.34 -8.49 -11.97
CA SER A 64 21.93 -9.84 -12.12
C SER A 64 22.00 -10.65 -10.81
N LYS A 65 22.07 -9.99 -9.67
CA LYS A 65 22.18 -10.62 -8.33
C LYS A 65 20.82 -10.97 -7.72
N LEU A 66 19.72 -10.45 -8.29
CA LEU A 66 18.39 -10.59 -7.73
C LEU A 66 17.91 -12.04 -7.72
N LYS A 67 17.47 -12.52 -6.56
CA LYS A 67 17.03 -13.89 -6.30
C LYS A 67 15.57 -14.00 -5.88
N TYR A 68 15.00 -12.94 -5.31
CA TYR A 68 13.65 -12.95 -4.76
C TYR A 68 13.04 -11.55 -4.70
N VAL A 69 11.72 -11.46 -4.92
CA VAL A 69 10.97 -10.23 -4.76
C VAL A 69 9.75 -10.45 -3.87
N ILE A 70 9.56 -9.53 -2.94
CA ILE A 70 8.38 -9.45 -2.09
C ILE A 70 7.60 -8.19 -2.48
N VAL A 71 6.37 -8.38 -2.93
CA VAL A 71 5.41 -7.29 -3.12
C VAL A 71 4.60 -7.16 -1.84
N SER A 72 4.82 -6.08 -1.09
CA SER A 72 4.16 -5.84 0.20
C SER A 72 2.74 -5.27 0.01
N ALA A 73 1.99 -5.87 -0.90
CA ALA A 73 0.61 -5.54 -1.24
C ALA A 73 -0.12 -6.78 -1.77
N THR A 74 -1.44 -6.74 -1.83
CA THR A 74 -2.23 -7.80 -2.48
C THR A 74 -2.07 -7.74 -4.00
N GLY A 75 -2.20 -6.55 -4.60
CA GLY A 75 -2.00 -6.35 -6.04
C GLY A 75 -0.52 -6.36 -6.41
N TYR A 76 -0.19 -7.01 -7.52
CA TYR A 76 1.17 -7.12 -8.05
C TYR A 76 1.28 -6.73 -9.54
N ASN A 77 0.37 -5.91 -10.02
CA ASN A 77 0.34 -5.40 -11.39
C ASN A 77 1.51 -4.46 -11.75
N ASN A 78 2.27 -4.05 -10.75
CA ASN A 78 3.53 -3.32 -10.89
C ASN A 78 4.74 -4.23 -11.19
N ILE A 79 4.55 -5.55 -11.29
CA ILE A 79 5.59 -6.54 -11.53
C ILE A 79 5.37 -7.24 -12.86
N ASP A 80 6.40 -7.27 -13.72
CA ASP A 80 6.40 -8.10 -14.94
C ASP A 80 6.66 -9.58 -14.57
N ILE A 81 5.60 -10.28 -14.19
CA ILE A 81 5.66 -11.68 -13.74
C ILE A 81 6.28 -12.61 -14.78
N ASP A 82 6.06 -12.37 -16.08
CA ASP A 82 6.61 -13.22 -17.12
C ASP A 82 8.12 -13.03 -17.26
N ALA A 83 8.62 -11.82 -17.08
CA ALA A 83 10.06 -11.56 -17.04
C ALA A 83 10.73 -12.24 -15.83
N PHE A 84 10.08 -12.19 -14.65
CA PHE A 84 10.57 -12.89 -13.45
C PHE A 84 10.58 -14.41 -13.64
N ARG A 85 9.51 -14.98 -14.20
CA ARG A 85 9.39 -16.40 -14.48
C ARG A 85 10.50 -16.90 -15.44
N LYS A 86 10.79 -16.14 -16.52
CA LYS A 86 11.86 -16.47 -17.47
C LYS A 86 13.25 -16.54 -16.81
N ARG A 87 13.45 -15.77 -15.75
CA ARG A 87 14.72 -15.76 -14.98
C ARG A 87 14.70 -16.70 -13.76
N ASN A 88 13.63 -17.45 -13.55
CA ASN A 88 13.42 -18.29 -12.37
C ASN A 88 13.59 -17.55 -11.04
N ILE A 89 13.14 -16.28 -11.00
CA ILE A 89 13.13 -15.47 -9.78
C ILE A 89 11.72 -15.53 -9.19
N PRO A 90 11.53 -16.11 -8.01
CA PRO A 90 10.23 -16.17 -7.36
C PRO A 90 9.78 -14.78 -6.90
N VAL A 91 8.46 -14.56 -6.97
CA VAL A 91 7.78 -13.35 -6.49
C VAL A 91 6.68 -13.78 -5.53
N SER A 92 6.60 -13.16 -4.38
CA SER A 92 5.48 -13.30 -3.44
C SER A 92 4.75 -11.99 -3.24
N ASN A 93 3.50 -12.09 -2.84
CA ASN A 93 2.66 -10.95 -2.44
C ASN A 93 1.97 -11.26 -1.10
N ILE A 94 1.27 -10.25 -0.54
CA ILE A 94 0.51 -10.39 0.72
C ILE A 94 -0.97 -10.52 0.38
N VAL A 95 -1.53 -11.70 0.59
CA VAL A 95 -2.95 -11.97 0.30
C VAL A 95 -3.85 -11.68 1.52
N ASN A 96 -5.06 -11.20 1.27
CA ASN A 96 -6.18 -11.11 2.22
C ASN A 96 -5.99 -10.21 3.46
N TYR A 97 -4.91 -9.42 3.57
CA TYR A 97 -4.67 -8.59 4.76
C TYR A 97 -5.67 -7.42 4.89
N GLY A 98 -6.17 -6.90 3.78
CA GLY A 98 -7.04 -5.73 3.75
C GLY A 98 -8.53 -6.02 3.53
N THR A 99 -8.94 -7.27 3.33
CA THR A 99 -10.29 -7.63 2.88
C THR A 99 -11.37 -7.13 3.83
N GLU A 100 -11.22 -7.39 5.12
CA GLU A 100 -12.21 -6.98 6.14
C GLU A 100 -12.25 -5.46 6.28
N ALA A 101 -11.09 -4.79 6.34
CA ALA A 101 -11.00 -3.34 6.47
C ALA A 101 -11.62 -2.62 5.26
N VAL A 102 -11.37 -3.12 4.03
CA VAL A 102 -11.97 -2.57 2.81
C VAL A 102 -13.48 -2.76 2.79
N ALA A 103 -13.96 -3.95 3.15
CA ALA A 103 -15.40 -4.23 3.23
C ALA A 103 -16.07 -3.32 4.27
N GLN A 104 -15.52 -3.23 5.47
CA GLN A 104 -16.03 -2.36 6.53
C GLN A 104 -16.09 -0.89 6.09
N HIS A 105 -15.04 -0.40 5.47
CA HIS A 105 -15.00 0.99 4.98
C HIS A 105 -16.02 1.24 3.87
N THR A 106 -16.21 0.27 2.97
CA THR A 106 -17.23 0.34 1.91
C THR A 106 -18.62 0.49 2.51
N PHE A 107 -18.97 -0.35 3.49
CA PHE A 107 -20.25 -0.22 4.19
C PHE A 107 -20.38 1.06 4.97
N ALA A 108 -19.31 1.55 5.60
CA ALA A 108 -19.31 2.84 6.30
C ALA A 108 -19.66 4.00 5.33
N LEU A 109 -19.08 4.01 4.14
CA LEU A 109 -19.40 5.01 3.11
C LEU A 109 -20.84 4.91 2.61
N ILE A 110 -21.33 3.69 2.35
CA ILE A 110 -22.72 3.46 1.95
C ILE A 110 -23.68 3.99 3.03
N LEU A 111 -23.46 3.64 4.29
CA LEU A 111 -24.29 4.08 5.40
C LEU A 111 -24.19 5.58 5.62
N ALA A 112 -23.02 6.18 5.48
CA ALA A 112 -22.87 7.64 5.58
C ALA A 112 -23.67 8.38 4.52
N LEU A 113 -23.68 7.88 3.28
CA LEU A 113 -24.46 8.45 2.18
C LEU A 113 -25.95 8.27 2.40
N CYS A 114 -26.40 7.05 2.71
CA CYS A 114 -27.80 6.73 2.92
C CYS A 114 -28.41 7.50 4.11
N ASN A 115 -27.66 7.63 5.20
CA ASN A 115 -28.12 8.33 6.40
C ASN A 115 -27.81 9.82 6.39
N LYS A 116 -27.22 10.36 5.30
CA LYS A 116 -26.88 11.79 5.15
C LYS A 116 -26.12 12.36 6.38
N VAL A 117 -25.15 11.58 6.87
CA VAL A 117 -24.43 11.88 8.13
C VAL A 117 -23.83 13.28 8.11
N GLU A 118 -23.21 13.69 6.99
CA GLU A 118 -22.59 15.00 6.88
C GLU A 118 -23.62 16.13 6.84
N GLU A 119 -24.74 15.97 6.11
CA GLU A 119 -25.83 16.94 6.06
C GLU A 119 -26.39 17.19 7.47
N HIS A 120 -26.63 16.13 8.23
CA HIS A 120 -27.12 16.24 9.61
C HIS A 120 -26.08 16.85 10.55
N ASN A 121 -24.80 16.52 10.40
CA ASN A 121 -23.72 17.14 11.17
C ASN A 121 -23.65 18.65 10.95
N ILE A 122 -23.74 19.10 9.70
CA ILE A 122 -23.77 20.52 9.35
C ILE A 122 -25.02 21.16 9.95
N ALA A 123 -26.20 20.59 9.76
CA ALA A 123 -27.45 21.12 10.26
C ALA A 123 -27.44 21.32 11.80
N VAL A 124 -26.89 20.37 12.53
CA VAL A 124 -26.74 20.47 13.98
C VAL A 124 -25.77 21.59 14.36
N LYS A 125 -24.62 21.70 13.70
CA LYS A 125 -23.63 22.75 13.96
C LYS A 125 -24.16 24.16 13.66
N GLU A 126 -25.09 24.30 12.71
CA GLU A 126 -25.75 25.52 12.37
C GLU A 126 -26.95 25.83 13.29
N GLY A 127 -27.18 25.07 14.32
CA GLY A 127 -28.25 25.25 15.31
C GLY A 127 -29.64 24.89 14.76
N GLN A 128 -29.74 24.11 13.68
CA GLN A 128 -31.03 23.71 13.13
C GLN A 128 -31.78 22.78 14.07
N TRP A 129 -31.04 21.90 14.79
CA TRP A 129 -31.63 21.00 15.76
C TRP A 129 -32.36 21.71 16.90
N GLU A 130 -31.80 22.82 17.40
CA GLU A 130 -32.41 23.62 18.48
C GLU A 130 -33.70 24.38 18.02
N LYS A 131 -33.80 24.64 16.73
CA LYS A 131 -34.93 25.36 16.12
C LYS A 131 -36.07 24.44 15.72
N THR A 132 -35.84 23.10 15.65
CA THR A 132 -36.93 22.20 15.27
C THR A 132 -37.84 21.90 16.46
N THR A 133 -39.16 21.96 16.21
CA THR A 133 -40.19 21.67 17.21
C THR A 133 -40.51 20.18 17.27
N ASN A 134 -40.06 19.37 16.30
CA ASN A 134 -40.50 17.99 16.10
C ASN A 134 -39.41 16.95 16.42
N PHE A 135 -38.23 17.36 16.88
CA PHE A 135 -37.10 16.51 17.19
C PHE A 135 -36.72 15.54 16.04
N CYS A 136 -36.85 15.97 14.80
CA CYS A 136 -36.51 15.18 13.62
C CYS A 136 -36.10 16.08 12.44
N PHE A 137 -35.34 15.45 11.51
CA PHE A 137 -35.08 16.01 10.19
C PHE A 137 -35.87 15.18 9.15
N TRP A 138 -36.75 15.80 8.39
CA TRP A 138 -37.62 15.13 7.42
C TRP A 138 -36.99 14.89 6.05
N ASN A 139 -35.77 15.34 5.84
CA ASN A 139 -35.03 15.21 4.59
C ASN A 139 -34.14 13.96 4.53
N ALA A 140 -34.29 13.04 5.46
CA ALA A 140 -33.69 11.71 5.37
C ALA A 140 -34.40 10.84 4.31
N PRO A 141 -33.72 9.87 3.70
CA PRO A 141 -34.30 9.00 2.71
C PRO A 141 -35.40 8.11 3.31
#